data_7cd18773ad5384cd4051c5685acb60de
#
_entry.id   7cd18773ad5384cd4051c5685acb60de
#
_cell.length_a   1.000
_cell.length_b   1.000
_cell.length_c   1.000
_cell.angle_alpha   90.00
_cell.angle_beta   90.00
_cell.angle_gamma   90.00
#
_symmetry.space_group_name_H-M   'P 1'
#
loop_
_entity.id
_entity.type
_entity.pdbx_description
1 polymer ?
#
loop_
_entity_poly.entity_id
_entity_poly.type
_entity_poly.pdbx_seq_one_letter_code
_entity_poly.pdbx_strand_id
1 'polypeptide(L)'
;MILDMHSHWGTRRGYPFQTPEELAQQERVFKSTPRYVSEAEMAEHFRKTGVRVILDLGVRTSQSIEEARALHDYAFATQREHPDVILGHWLHIDPRHGRDAVDELDRCLRAAPGVVGLGVPGSGYNVPADDPRYEPLYRRCIDARAPALIMVGTTGLGAGQPGGGGVRLAASHPRHLDEVAARHPDLIIVASRPAWPWQTEMIAILLHKTSVWYELHGWSPRYFAPDLKLEIRRRLQDRVMFGADYPLLGYERLLGDWKGEGYGEDVLDKVLHRNAEAFLASLGR
;
A
#
# COMPACT_ATOMS: atom_id res chain seq x y z
N MET A 1 6.32 11.20 16.16
CA MET A 1 5.14 10.50 15.58
C MET A 1 5.55 9.95 14.24
N ILE A 2 5.06 8.77 13.87
CA ILE A 2 5.36 8.12 12.59
C ILE A 2 4.06 7.97 11.83
N LEU A 3 4.06 8.30 10.54
CA LEU A 3 2.95 8.04 9.64
C LEU A 3 3.31 6.86 8.73
N ASP A 4 2.66 5.74 8.96
CA ASP A 4 2.83 4.52 8.18
C ASP A 4 1.77 4.46 7.08
N MET A 5 2.21 4.58 5.85
CA MET A 5 1.31 4.67 4.69
C MET A 5 0.90 3.31 4.15
N HIS A 6 1.47 2.21 4.68
CA HIS A 6 1.12 0.87 4.23
C HIS A 6 1.48 -0.20 5.26
N SER A 7 0.48 -0.69 5.93
CA SER A 7 0.52 -1.90 6.77
C SER A 7 -0.75 -2.71 6.60
N HIS A 8 -0.76 -3.93 7.09
CA HIS A 8 -1.91 -4.82 6.98
C HIS A 8 -2.59 -5.04 8.34
N TRP A 9 -3.80 -5.53 8.29
CA TRP A 9 -4.51 -5.97 9.48
C TRP A 9 -3.84 -7.21 10.08
N GLY A 10 -3.44 -7.14 11.36
CA GLY A 10 -2.90 -8.28 12.12
C GLY A 10 -3.96 -9.12 12.80
N THR A 11 -5.22 -8.97 12.43
CA THR A 11 -6.37 -9.65 13.03
C THR A 11 -6.85 -10.81 12.17
N ARG A 12 -7.51 -11.80 12.78
CA ARG A 12 -8.02 -12.95 12.02
C ARG A 12 -8.96 -12.56 10.88
N ARG A 13 -9.79 -11.53 11.06
CA ARG A 13 -10.77 -11.11 10.06
C ARG A 13 -10.15 -10.28 8.95
N GLY A 14 -9.21 -9.41 9.31
CA GLY A 14 -8.65 -8.43 8.38
C GLY A 14 -7.38 -8.89 7.67
N TYR A 15 -6.69 -9.91 8.18
CA TYR A 15 -5.42 -10.35 7.61
C TYR A 15 -5.63 -11.02 6.24
N PRO A 16 -4.78 -10.73 5.24
CA PRO A 16 -4.97 -11.27 3.89
C PRO A 16 -4.77 -12.79 3.79
N PHE A 17 -3.93 -13.38 4.62
CA PHE A 17 -3.71 -14.83 4.66
C PHE A 17 -4.57 -15.45 5.76
N GLN A 18 -5.50 -16.30 5.35
CA GLN A 18 -6.57 -16.80 6.21
C GLN A 18 -6.42 -18.29 6.56
N THR A 19 -5.88 -19.10 5.64
CA THR A 19 -5.79 -20.53 5.83
C THR A 19 -4.49 -20.93 6.52
N PRO A 20 -4.46 -22.09 7.23
CA PRO A 20 -3.23 -22.61 7.80
C PRO A 20 -2.12 -22.82 6.75
N GLU A 21 -2.49 -23.21 5.54
CA GLU A 21 -1.58 -23.45 4.42
C GLU A 21 -0.93 -22.15 3.94
N GLU A 22 -1.71 -21.06 3.81
CA GLU A 22 -1.21 -19.73 3.45
C GLU A 22 -0.26 -19.20 4.52
N LEU A 23 -0.62 -19.34 5.80
CA LEU A 23 0.23 -18.92 6.92
C LEU A 23 1.54 -19.71 6.99
N ALA A 24 1.47 -21.03 6.79
CA ALA A 24 2.66 -21.88 6.73
C ALA A 24 3.56 -21.55 5.52
N GLN A 25 2.97 -21.20 4.39
CA GLN A 25 3.70 -20.74 3.20
C GLN A 25 4.41 -19.41 3.48
N GLN A 26 3.73 -18.48 4.11
CA GLN A 26 4.29 -17.20 4.51
C GLN A 26 5.49 -17.37 5.47
N GLU A 27 5.34 -18.21 6.50
CA GLU A 27 6.41 -18.52 7.44
C GLU A 27 7.64 -19.11 6.75
N ARG A 28 7.41 -20.07 5.84
CA ARG A 28 8.47 -20.73 5.09
C ARG A 28 9.25 -19.75 4.20
N VAL A 29 8.55 -18.86 3.50
CA VAL A 29 9.15 -17.95 2.51
C VAL A 29 9.75 -16.72 3.17
N PHE A 30 9.03 -16.07 4.08
CA PHE A 30 9.42 -14.79 4.65
C PHE A 30 10.04 -14.90 6.04
N LYS A 31 10.09 -16.11 6.62
CA LYS A 31 10.56 -16.34 8.00
C LYS A 31 9.79 -15.48 9.02
N SER A 32 8.56 -15.17 8.71
CA SER A 32 7.62 -14.42 9.54
C SER A 32 6.55 -15.36 10.06
N THR A 33 6.30 -15.33 11.36
CA THR A 33 5.26 -16.11 12.04
C THR A 33 4.14 -15.16 12.44
N PRO A 34 3.21 -14.83 11.55
CA PRO A 34 2.12 -13.92 11.89
C PRO A 34 1.25 -14.56 12.96
N ARG A 35 0.96 -13.79 14.01
CA ARG A 35 0.00 -14.17 15.04
C ARG A 35 -1.18 -13.24 14.93
N TYR A 36 -2.37 -13.80 14.93
CA TYR A 36 -3.55 -12.97 15.02
C TYR A 36 -3.63 -12.31 16.40
N VAL A 37 -3.95 -11.04 16.38
CA VAL A 37 -4.28 -10.23 17.56
C VAL A 37 -5.72 -9.73 17.44
N SER A 38 -6.26 -9.18 18.51
CA SER A 38 -7.53 -8.45 18.44
C SER A 38 -7.31 -7.05 17.86
N GLU A 39 -8.38 -6.42 17.39
CA GLU A 39 -8.36 -5.03 16.88
C GLU A 39 -7.85 -4.06 17.96
N ALA A 40 -8.27 -4.25 19.19
CA ALA A 40 -7.84 -3.45 20.32
C ALA A 40 -6.34 -3.62 20.64
N GLU A 41 -5.83 -4.85 20.61
CA GLU A 41 -4.40 -5.13 20.80
C GLU A 41 -3.55 -4.51 19.67
N MET A 42 -4.03 -4.58 18.45
CA MET A 42 -3.35 -3.97 17.29
C MET A 42 -3.31 -2.44 17.44
N ALA A 43 -4.43 -1.81 17.78
CA ALA A 43 -4.49 -0.36 18.00
C ALA A 43 -3.59 0.08 19.15
N GLU A 44 -3.55 -0.70 20.25
CA GLU A 44 -2.67 -0.43 21.37
C GLU A 44 -1.19 -0.56 21.00
N HIS A 45 -0.85 -1.53 20.14
CA HIS A 45 0.51 -1.65 19.60
C HIS A 45 0.92 -0.41 18.82
N PHE A 46 0.04 0.12 17.96
CA PHE A 46 0.31 1.36 17.22
C PHE A 46 0.49 2.56 18.14
N ARG A 47 -0.35 2.71 19.20
CA ARG A 47 -0.19 3.77 20.22
C ARG A 47 1.16 3.69 20.92
N LYS A 48 1.53 2.52 21.41
CA LYS A 48 2.82 2.29 22.09
C LYS A 48 4.02 2.57 21.22
N THR A 49 3.89 2.28 19.92
CA THR A 49 4.98 2.52 18.94
C THR A 49 4.99 3.97 18.44
N GLY A 50 3.97 4.76 18.74
CA GLY A 50 3.83 6.14 18.27
C GLY A 50 3.54 6.24 16.76
N VAL A 51 2.82 5.24 16.22
CA VAL A 51 2.50 5.10 14.80
C VAL A 51 1.03 5.43 14.56
N ARG A 52 0.75 6.14 13.48
CA ARG A 52 -0.57 6.24 12.85
C ARG A 52 -0.49 5.63 11.46
N VAL A 53 -1.53 4.91 11.04
CA VAL A 53 -1.42 4.00 9.88
C VAL A 53 -2.57 4.15 8.91
N ILE A 54 -2.27 3.97 7.61
CA ILE A 54 -3.24 3.58 6.58
C ILE A 54 -3.10 2.08 6.37
N LEU A 55 -4.18 1.33 6.58
CA LEU A 55 -4.18 -0.12 6.48
C LEU A 55 -4.58 -0.58 5.08
N ASP A 56 -3.82 -1.50 4.53
CA ASP A 56 -4.14 -2.20 3.30
C ASP A 56 -4.97 -3.45 3.63
N LEU A 57 -6.13 -3.60 2.98
CA LEU A 57 -7.04 -4.71 3.22
C LEU A 57 -6.60 -6.02 2.55
N GLY A 58 -5.50 -5.96 1.81
CA GLY A 58 -4.92 -7.10 1.13
C GLY A 58 -5.69 -7.52 -0.13
N VAL A 59 -5.00 -8.26 -0.96
CA VAL A 59 -5.55 -8.77 -2.23
C VAL A 59 -6.15 -10.16 -2.00
N ARG A 60 -7.43 -10.32 -2.37
CA ARG A 60 -8.12 -11.61 -2.36
C ARG A 60 -8.63 -11.92 -3.78
N THR A 61 -7.94 -12.82 -4.47
CA THR A 61 -8.10 -13.05 -5.91
C THR A 61 -9.43 -13.62 -6.37
N SER A 62 -10.22 -14.18 -5.45
CA SER A 62 -11.52 -14.81 -5.75
C SER A 62 -12.65 -14.25 -4.89
N GLN A 63 -12.49 -13.03 -4.39
CA GLN A 63 -13.47 -12.39 -3.52
C GLN A 63 -14.68 -11.92 -4.33
N SER A 64 -15.89 -12.25 -3.87
CA SER A 64 -17.12 -11.66 -4.39
C SER A 64 -17.24 -10.19 -3.97
N ILE A 65 -18.11 -9.44 -4.63
CA ILE A 65 -18.34 -8.04 -4.27
C ILE A 65 -18.97 -7.90 -2.88
N GLU A 66 -19.79 -8.87 -2.47
CA GLU A 66 -20.42 -8.93 -1.15
C GLU A 66 -19.39 -9.17 -0.04
N GLU A 67 -18.41 -10.05 -0.29
CA GLU A 67 -17.30 -10.29 0.63
C GLU A 67 -16.40 -9.05 0.75
N ALA A 68 -16.15 -8.36 -0.37
CA ALA A 68 -15.42 -7.09 -0.34
C ALA A 68 -16.16 -6.05 0.50
N ARG A 69 -17.48 -5.88 0.30
CA ARG A 69 -18.31 -4.98 1.11
C ARG A 69 -18.23 -5.30 2.60
N ALA A 70 -18.37 -6.57 2.95
CA ALA A 70 -18.30 -6.98 4.35
C ALA A 70 -16.93 -6.69 5.00
N LEU A 71 -15.85 -6.76 4.22
CA LEU A 71 -14.51 -6.40 4.67
C LEU A 71 -14.34 -4.89 4.83
N HIS A 72 -14.86 -4.09 3.89
CA HIS A 72 -14.83 -2.64 3.97
C HIS A 72 -15.65 -2.13 5.18
N ASP A 73 -16.84 -2.68 5.40
CA ASP A 73 -17.68 -2.33 6.55
C ASP A 73 -17.00 -2.65 7.88
N TYR A 74 -16.35 -3.80 7.97
CA TYR A 74 -15.53 -4.19 9.12
C TYR A 74 -14.39 -3.19 9.36
N ALA A 75 -13.66 -2.84 8.30
CA ALA A 75 -12.54 -1.92 8.39
C ALA A 75 -12.99 -0.53 8.88
N PHE A 76 -14.09 -0.01 8.34
CA PHE A 76 -14.64 1.29 8.75
C PHE A 76 -15.21 1.27 10.17
N ALA A 77 -15.83 0.16 10.60
CA ALA A 77 -16.28 0.01 11.98
C ALA A 77 -15.11 0.08 12.95
N THR A 78 -14.06 -0.69 12.71
CA THR A 78 -12.86 -0.69 13.57
C THR A 78 -12.12 0.65 13.54
N GLN A 79 -12.07 1.33 12.40
CA GLN A 79 -11.49 2.68 12.34
C GLN A 79 -12.27 3.68 13.21
N ARG A 80 -13.60 3.59 13.27
CA ARG A 80 -14.42 4.45 14.17
C ARG A 80 -14.13 4.20 15.64
N GLU A 81 -13.74 2.98 16.00
CA GLU A 81 -13.35 2.64 17.37
C GLU A 81 -11.93 3.12 17.71
N HIS A 82 -11.05 3.23 16.71
CA HIS A 82 -9.63 3.58 16.88
C HIS A 82 -9.17 4.71 15.91
N PRO A 83 -9.87 5.87 15.87
CA PRO A 83 -9.58 6.93 14.90
C PRO A 83 -8.27 7.67 15.17
N ASP A 84 -7.74 7.53 16.37
CA ASP A 84 -6.48 8.12 16.80
C ASP A 84 -5.25 7.46 16.14
N VAL A 85 -5.36 6.19 15.77
CA VAL A 85 -4.25 5.43 15.15
C VAL A 85 -4.54 4.96 13.73
N ILE A 86 -5.79 4.65 13.36
CA ILE A 86 -6.15 4.23 12.01
C ILE A 86 -6.64 5.44 11.23
N LEU A 87 -5.82 5.92 10.28
CA LEU A 87 -6.11 7.09 9.44
C LEU A 87 -7.03 6.77 8.28
N GLY A 88 -6.96 5.55 7.78
CA GLY A 88 -7.70 5.14 6.59
C GLY A 88 -7.33 3.77 6.07
N HIS A 89 -7.78 3.51 4.85
CA HIS A 89 -7.61 2.20 4.20
C HIS A 89 -7.31 2.32 2.72
N TRP A 90 -6.44 1.43 2.23
CA TRP A 90 -6.33 1.08 0.82
C TRP A 90 -7.31 -0.06 0.54
N LEU A 91 -8.26 0.19 -0.38
CA LEU A 91 -9.32 -0.76 -0.72
C LEU A 91 -8.95 -1.51 -1.99
N HIS A 92 -8.94 -2.83 -1.95
CA HIS A 92 -8.76 -3.64 -3.14
C HIS A 92 -10.12 -4.10 -3.67
N ILE A 93 -10.53 -3.50 -4.78
CA ILE A 93 -11.78 -3.84 -5.48
C ILE A 93 -11.39 -4.39 -6.85
N ASP A 94 -11.78 -5.63 -7.13
CA ASP A 94 -11.46 -6.26 -8.40
C ASP A 94 -12.20 -5.55 -9.55
N PRO A 95 -11.48 -4.97 -10.52
CA PRO A 95 -12.11 -4.22 -11.62
C PRO A 95 -12.94 -5.13 -12.54
N ARG A 96 -12.79 -6.45 -12.45
CA ARG A 96 -13.60 -7.43 -13.21
C ARG A 96 -15.06 -7.45 -12.77
N HIS A 97 -15.40 -6.93 -11.59
CA HIS A 97 -16.79 -6.74 -11.15
C HIS A 97 -17.50 -5.61 -11.90
N GLY A 98 -16.79 -4.86 -12.77
CA GLY A 98 -17.40 -3.86 -13.65
C GLY A 98 -18.14 -2.78 -12.87
N ARG A 99 -19.45 -2.64 -13.11
CA ARG A 99 -20.28 -1.63 -12.46
C ARG A 99 -20.34 -1.79 -10.93
N ASP A 100 -20.42 -3.03 -10.45
CA ASP A 100 -20.49 -3.29 -9.01
C ASP A 100 -19.21 -2.82 -8.28
N ALA A 101 -18.04 -2.89 -8.94
CA ALA A 101 -16.80 -2.34 -8.40
C ALA A 101 -16.87 -0.81 -8.26
N VAL A 102 -17.45 -0.11 -9.24
CA VAL A 102 -17.63 1.34 -9.21
C VAL A 102 -18.61 1.75 -8.13
N ASP A 103 -19.74 1.08 -8.04
CA ASP A 103 -20.79 1.35 -7.05
C ASP A 103 -20.26 1.12 -5.63
N GLU A 104 -19.41 0.11 -5.44
CA GLU A 104 -18.76 -0.16 -4.15
C GLU A 104 -17.73 0.90 -3.79
N LEU A 105 -16.89 1.32 -4.74
CA LEU A 105 -15.94 2.42 -4.49
C LEU A 105 -16.68 3.70 -4.10
N ASP A 106 -17.74 4.05 -4.82
CA ASP A 106 -18.59 5.20 -4.50
C ASP A 106 -19.21 5.12 -3.11
N ARG A 107 -19.66 3.94 -2.72
CA ARG A 107 -20.19 3.69 -1.38
C ARG A 107 -19.12 3.93 -0.32
N CYS A 108 -17.93 3.38 -0.52
CA CYS A 108 -16.80 3.52 0.39
C CYS A 108 -16.35 4.97 0.52
N LEU A 109 -16.23 5.70 -0.57
CA LEU A 109 -15.85 7.12 -0.58
C LEU A 109 -16.82 8.00 0.23
N ARG A 110 -18.12 7.64 0.28
CA ARG A 110 -19.14 8.34 1.09
C ARG A 110 -19.18 7.90 2.55
N ALA A 111 -18.90 6.62 2.82
CA ALA A 111 -19.14 6.01 4.15
C ALA A 111 -17.88 6.00 5.06
N ALA A 112 -16.71 6.18 4.48
CA ALA A 112 -15.45 6.03 5.19
C ALA A 112 -15.27 7.12 6.26
N PRO A 113 -14.82 6.75 7.46
CA PRO A 113 -14.54 7.72 8.54
C PRO A 113 -13.22 8.48 8.38
N GLY A 114 -12.44 8.18 7.37
CA GLY A 114 -11.13 8.79 7.13
C GLY A 114 -10.68 8.62 5.68
N VAL A 115 -9.38 8.51 5.46
CA VAL A 115 -8.79 8.38 4.12
C VAL A 115 -9.19 7.05 3.47
N VAL A 116 -9.62 7.11 2.24
CA VAL A 116 -9.83 5.95 1.37
C VAL A 116 -9.05 6.15 0.09
N GLY A 117 -8.29 5.14 -0.29
CA GLY A 117 -7.64 5.07 -1.59
C GLY A 117 -7.93 3.74 -2.28
N LEU A 118 -7.93 3.75 -3.61
CA LEU A 118 -8.06 2.57 -4.43
C LEU A 118 -6.71 1.83 -4.49
N GLY A 119 -6.66 0.58 -4.02
CA GLY A 119 -5.54 -0.31 -4.20
C GLY A 119 -5.57 -1.00 -5.57
N VAL A 120 -4.49 -0.85 -6.34
CA VAL A 120 -4.32 -1.45 -7.67
C VAL A 120 -3.15 -2.44 -7.61
N PRO A 121 -3.41 -3.72 -7.33
CA PRO A 121 -2.38 -4.68 -6.96
C PRO A 121 -1.59 -5.26 -8.16
N GLY A 122 -1.91 -4.92 -9.39
CA GLY A 122 -1.22 -5.42 -10.57
C GLY A 122 -1.14 -6.95 -10.60
N SER A 123 0.00 -7.49 -10.21
CA SER A 123 0.25 -8.93 -10.11
C SER A 123 -0.72 -9.66 -9.19
N GLY A 124 -1.29 -8.99 -8.19
CA GLY A 124 -2.25 -9.60 -7.26
C GLY A 124 -3.54 -10.05 -7.95
N TYR A 125 -4.02 -9.30 -8.93
CA TYR A 125 -5.17 -9.68 -9.76
C TYR A 125 -4.75 -10.21 -11.13
N ASN A 126 -3.46 -10.21 -11.47
CA ASN A 126 -2.95 -10.40 -12.84
C ASN A 126 -3.58 -9.41 -13.85
N VAL A 127 -3.93 -8.22 -13.38
CA VAL A 127 -4.51 -7.11 -14.15
C VAL A 127 -3.58 -5.90 -14.02
N PRO A 128 -2.89 -5.48 -15.07
CA PRO A 128 -2.01 -4.32 -15.00
C PRO A 128 -2.79 -3.03 -14.73
N ALA A 129 -2.12 -2.03 -14.15
CA ALA A 129 -2.78 -0.78 -13.74
C ALA A 129 -3.39 0.00 -14.91
N ASP A 130 -2.84 -0.09 -16.10
CA ASP A 130 -3.33 0.57 -17.32
C ASP A 130 -4.43 -0.19 -18.05
N ASP A 131 -4.92 -1.30 -17.48
CA ASP A 131 -6.05 -2.05 -18.06
C ASP A 131 -7.32 -1.18 -18.09
N PRO A 132 -8.04 -1.15 -19.23
CA PRO A 132 -9.24 -0.32 -19.37
C PRO A 132 -10.34 -0.53 -18.32
N ARG A 133 -10.37 -1.68 -17.64
CA ARG A 133 -11.32 -1.96 -16.58
C ARG A 133 -11.14 -1.07 -15.34
N TYR A 134 -9.94 -0.51 -15.13
CA TYR A 134 -9.71 0.46 -14.06
C TYR A 134 -10.18 1.88 -14.40
N GLU A 135 -10.40 2.20 -15.66
CA GLU A 135 -10.76 3.54 -16.12
C GLU A 135 -11.95 4.17 -15.35
N PRO A 136 -13.09 3.46 -15.15
CA PRO A 136 -14.20 4.02 -14.38
C PRO A 136 -13.83 4.28 -12.90
N LEU A 137 -12.98 3.43 -12.31
CA LEU A 137 -12.53 3.58 -10.93
C LEU A 137 -11.59 4.79 -10.77
N TYR A 138 -10.66 4.99 -11.70
CA TYR A 138 -9.78 6.17 -11.70
C TYR A 138 -10.56 7.48 -11.81
N ARG A 139 -11.59 7.53 -12.64
CA ARG A 139 -12.47 8.71 -12.73
C ARG A 139 -13.14 9.02 -11.39
N ARG A 140 -13.61 8.00 -10.67
CA ARG A 140 -14.20 8.20 -9.33
C ARG A 140 -13.16 8.67 -8.31
N CYS A 141 -11.94 8.16 -8.39
CA CYS A 141 -10.84 8.66 -7.58
C CYS A 141 -10.53 10.14 -7.86
N ILE A 142 -10.48 10.56 -9.12
CA ILE A 142 -10.27 11.96 -9.53
C ILE A 142 -11.40 12.84 -8.99
N ASP A 143 -12.67 12.49 -9.25
CA ASP A 143 -13.84 13.24 -8.82
C ASP A 143 -13.90 13.45 -7.30
N ALA A 144 -13.48 12.43 -6.54
CA ALA A 144 -13.48 12.44 -5.08
C ALA A 144 -12.16 12.93 -4.45
N ARG A 145 -11.14 13.29 -5.25
CA ARG A 145 -9.76 13.55 -4.80
C ARG A 145 -9.21 12.41 -3.94
N ALA A 146 -9.60 11.18 -4.25
CA ALA A 146 -9.09 9.98 -3.59
C ALA A 146 -7.84 9.47 -4.31
N PRO A 147 -6.81 8.98 -3.60
CA PRO A 147 -5.60 8.47 -4.23
C PRO A 147 -5.78 7.06 -4.78
N ALA A 148 -4.99 6.73 -5.80
CA ALA A 148 -4.78 5.36 -6.26
C ALA A 148 -3.41 4.87 -5.82
N LEU A 149 -3.36 3.78 -5.05
CA LEU A 149 -2.13 3.07 -4.67
C LEU A 149 -1.83 2.03 -5.73
N ILE A 150 -0.82 2.25 -6.55
CA ILE A 150 -0.44 1.32 -7.63
C ILE A 150 0.79 0.53 -7.20
N MET A 151 0.62 -0.79 -7.03
CA MET A 151 1.71 -1.67 -6.66
C MET A 151 2.65 -1.92 -7.83
N VAL A 152 3.95 -1.69 -7.60
CA VAL A 152 5.01 -1.87 -8.58
C VAL A 152 6.07 -2.85 -8.07
N GLY A 153 6.67 -3.60 -9.00
CA GLY A 153 7.73 -4.56 -8.67
C GLY A 153 7.20 -5.93 -8.24
N THR A 154 8.07 -6.68 -7.59
CA THR A 154 7.76 -8.05 -7.16
C THR A 154 6.76 -8.09 -6.01
N THR A 155 6.10 -9.23 -5.87
CA THR A 155 5.12 -9.48 -4.79
C THR A 155 5.46 -10.74 -4.02
N GLY A 156 5.02 -10.78 -2.75
CA GLY A 156 5.06 -12.00 -1.93
C GLY A 156 4.02 -13.05 -2.34
N LEU A 157 2.97 -12.64 -3.07
CA LEU A 157 1.94 -13.57 -3.53
C LEU A 157 2.56 -14.61 -4.48
N GLY A 158 2.25 -15.88 -4.23
CA GLY A 158 2.77 -17.00 -5.01
C GLY A 158 4.27 -17.28 -4.85
N ALA A 159 5.01 -16.50 -4.07
CA ALA A 159 6.43 -16.72 -3.85
C ALA A 159 6.72 -18.10 -3.25
N GLY A 160 7.73 -18.80 -3.80
CA GLY A 160 8.10 -20.15 -3.38
C GLY A 160 7.15 -21.26 -3.84
N GLN A 161 6.14 -20.94 -4.66
CA GLN A 161 5.27 -21.95 -5.29
C GLN A 161 5.73 -22.25 -6.73
N PRO A 162 5.50 -23.47 -7.23
CA PRO A 162 5.73 -23.79 -8.65
C PRO A 162 4.96 -22.82 -9.55
N GLY A 163 5.66 -22.25 -10.54
CA GLY A 163 5.06 -21.23 -11.43
C GLY A 163 4.59 -19.96 -10.73
N GLY A 164 5.05 -19.71 -9.48
CA GLY A 164 4.61 -18.57 -8.70
C GLY A 164 3.11 -18.58 -8.36
N GLY A 165 2.47 -19.78 -8.29
CA GLY A 165 1.03 -19.88 -8.10
C GLY A 165 0.20 -19.20 -9.21
N GLY A 166 0.76 -19.03 -10.41
CA GLY A 166 0.10 -18.35 -11.54
C GLY A 166 0.19 -16.82 -11.51
N VAL A 167 0.89 -16.24 -10.54
CA VAL A 167 1.11 -14.77 -10.43
C VAL A 167 2.07 -14.29 -11.52
N ARG A 168 1.68 -13.24 -12.25
CA ARG A 168 2.47 -12.65 -13.34
C ARG A 168 3.10 -11.34 -12.88
N LEU A 169 4.41 -11.35 -12.60
CA LEU A 169 5.13 -10.16 -12.12
C LEU A 169 5.06 -8.99 -13.11
N ALA A 170 5.01 -9.25 -14.42
CA ALA A 170 4.89 -8.23 -15.46
C ALA A 170 3.66 -7.31 -15.28
N ALA A 171 2.58 -7.77 -14.63
CA ALA A 171 1.39 -6.96 -14.36
C ALA A 171 1.65 -5.83 -13.33
N SER A 172 2.76 -5.89 -12.58
CA SER A 172 3.21 -4.82 -11.68
C SER A 172 4.47 -4.11 -12.22
N HIS A 173 4.71 -4.13 -13.53
CA HIS A 173 5.82 -3.38 -14.12
C HIS A 173 5.55 -1.87 -14.03
N PRO A 174 6.52 -1.03 -13.64
CA PRO A 174 6.35 0.43 -13.51
C PRO A 174 5.79 1.15 -14.73
N ARG A 175 6.03 0.62 -15.95
CA ARG A 175 5.47 1.17 -17.21
C ARG A 175 3.95 1.34 -17.17
N HIS A 176 3.23 0.46 -16.45
CA HIS A 176 1.77 0.54 -16.35
C HIS A 176 1.34 1.72 -15.48
N LEU A 177 2.12 2.04 -14.44
CA LEU A 177 1.93 3.25 -13.65
C LEU A 177 2.24 4.51 -14.49
N ASP A 178 3.32 4.50 -15.25
CA ASP A 178 3.69 5.61 -16.14
C ASP A 178 2.58 5.94 -17.12
N GLU A 179 1.97 4.92 -17.73
CA GLU A 179 0.85 5.05 -18.64
C GLU A 179 -0.40 5.63 -17.97
N VAL A 180 -0.74 5.16 -16.75
CA VAL A 180 -1.85 5.72 -15.96
C VAL A 180 -1.60 7.18 -15.64
N ALA A 181 -0.41 7.53 -15.15
CA ALA A 181 -0.05 8.90 -14.81
C ALA A 181 -0.06 9.84 -16.01
N ALA A 182 0.27 9.33 -17.21
CA ALA A 182 0.21 10.10 -18.46
C ALA A 182 -1.22 10.36 -18.91
N ARG A 183 -2.12 9.36 -18.79
CA ARG A 183 -3.54 9.49 -19.18
C ARG A 183 -4.36 10.29 -18.19
N HIS A 184 -4.00 10.26 -16.91
CA HIS A 184 -4.76 10.85 -15.81
C HIS A 184 -3.91 11.83 -14.99
N PRO A 185 -3.56 13.00 -15.53
CA PRO A 185 -2.70 13.97 -14.84
C PRO A 185 -3.28 14.49 -13.51
N ASP A 186 -4.60 14.42 -13.35
CA ASP A 186 -5.32 14.86 -12.15
C ASP A 186 -5.47 13.73 -11.09
N LEU A 187 -5.10 12.49 -11.43
CA LEU A 187 -5.15 11.38 -10.48
C LEU A 187 -3.99 11.49 -9.50
N ILE A 188 -4.30 11.48 -8.21
CA ILE A 188 -3.29 11.39 -7.15
C ILE A 188 -2.82 9.94 -7.09
N ILE A 189 -1.55 9.68 -7.42
CA ILE A 189 -0.99 8.34 -7.46
C ILE A 189 0.04 8.16 -6.34
N VAL A 190 -0.04 7.03 -5.66
CA VAL A 190 1.00 6.53 -4.76
C VAL A 190 1.57 5.27 -5.38
N ALA A 191 2.82 5.32 -5.84
CA ALA A 191 3.55 4.11 -6.21
C ALA A 191 3.92 3.34 -4.94
N SER A 192 3.73 2.05 -4.94
CA SER A 192 3.84 1.22 -3.75
C SER A 192 4.90 0.15 -3.93
N ARG A 193 5.76 -0.02 -2.94
CA ARG A 193 6.96 -0.89 -2.89
C ARG A 193 8.18 -0.34 -3.64
N PRO A 194 9.40 -0.82 -3.32
CA PRO A 194 10.64 -0.35 -3.94
C PRO A 194 10.81 -0.71 -5.43
N ALA A 195 9.80 -1.24 -6.11
CA ALA A 195 9.79 -1.59 -7.53
C ALA A 195 10.89 -2.60 -7.96
N TRP A 196 11.43 -3.42 -7.04
CA TRP A 196 12.42 -4.42 -7.43
C TRP A 196 11.84 -5.41 -8.47
N PRO A 197 12.52 -5.73 -9.60
CA PRO A 197 13.90 -5.33 -9.95
C PRO A 197 13.97 -4.03 -10.78
N TRP A 198 12.87 -3.32 -11.04
CA TRP A 198 12.77 -2.14 -11.93
C TRP A 198 12.96 -0.80 -11.18
N GLN A 199 13.79 -0.76 -10.14
CA GLN A 199 13.96 0.44 -9.28
C GLN A 199 14.44 1.66 -10.07
N THR A 200 15.40 1.50 -10.98
CA THR A 200 15.94 2.61 -11.78
C THR A 200 14.88 3.18 -12.73
N GLU A 201 14.05 2.33 -13.32
CA GLU A 201 12.93 2.77 -14.15
C GLU A 201 11.88 3.55 -13.34
N MET A 202 11.55 3.04 -12.13
CA MET A 202 10.63 3.73 -11.24
C MET A 202 11.16 5.11 -10.82
N ILE A 203 12.46 5.23 -10.55
CA ILE A 203 13.11 6.52 -10.26
C ILE A 203 12.91 7.49 -11.43
N ALA A 204 13.12 7.05 -12.67
CA ALA A 204 12.93 7.89 -13.86
C ALA A 204 11.48 8.39 -13.96
N ILE A 205 10.49 7.52 -13.70
CA ILE A 205 9.07 7.87 -13.69
C ILE A 205 8.78 8.92 -12.59
N LEU A 206 9.26 8.71 -11.37
CA LEU A 206 9.07 9.64 -10.25
C LEU A 206 9.67 11.03 -10.52
N LEU A 207 10.82 11.09 -11.18
CA LEU A 207 11.45 12.34 -11.55
C LEU A 207 10.72 13.06 -12.70
N HIS A 208 10.05 12.32 -13.56
CA HIS A 208 9.28 12.85 -14.69
C HIS A 208 7.83 13.22 -14.32
N LYS A 209 7.18 12.43 -13.47
CA LYS A 209 5.77 12.59 -13.07
C LYS A 209 5.68 13.20 -11.67
N THR A 210 5.48 14.49 -11.59
CA THR A 210 5.47 15.23 -10.30
C THR A 210 4.25 14.94 -9.42
N SER A 211 3.18 14.37 -9.99
CA SER A 211 1.95 13.96 -9.28
C SER A 211 2.05 12.60 -8.58
N VAL A 212 3.17 11.88 -8.74
CA VAL A 212 3.35 10.54 -8.17
C VAL A 212 4.12 10.61 -6.86
N TRP A 213 3.51 10.12 -5.79
CA TRP A 213 4.14 9.84 -4.49
C TRP A 213 4.70 8.43 -4.46
N TYR A 214 5.59 8.13 -3.51
CA TYR A 214 6.24 6.83 -3.44
C TYR A 214 6.31 6.32 -2.00
N GLU A 215 5.59 5.25 -1.67
CA GLU A 215 5.70 4.59 -0.39
C GLU A 215 6.48 3.28 -0.49
N LEU A 216 7.31 2.99 0.51
CA LEU A 216 8.34 1.96 0.45
C LEU A 216 8.13 0.86 1.50
N HIS A 217 6.99 0.16 1.41
CA HIS A 217 6.72 -0.98 2.28
C HIS A 217 7.33 -2.30 1.77
N GLY A 218 7.30 -3.31 2.61
CA GLY A 218 7.63 -4.70 2.29
C GLY A 218 9.12 -5.02 2.20
N TRP A 219 9.98 -4.01 2.33
CA TRP A 219 11.43 -4.16 2.25
C TRP A 219 12.13 -3.32 3.31
N SER A 220 13.17 -3.89 3.94
CA SER A 220 14.10 -3.06 4.69
C SER A 220 14.91 -2.17 3.74
N PRO A 221 15.15 -0.90 4.08
CA PRO A 221 15.95 0.02 3.26
C PRO A 221 17.39 -0.48 3.03
N ARG A 222 17.86 -1.41 3.83
CA ARG A 222 19.17 -2.08 3.64
C ARG A 222 19.29 -2.75 2.27
N TYR A 223 18.17 -3.21 1.70
CA TYR A 223 18.09 -3.93 0.40
C TYR A 223 17.68 -3.05 -0.78
N PHE A 224 17.51 -1.74 -0.56
CA PHE A 224 17.25 -0.83 -1.67
C PHE A 224 18.48 -0.73 -2.58
N ALA A 225 18.24 -0.59 -3.89
CA ALA A 225 19.31 -0.35 -4.84
C ALA A 225 20.07 0.93 -4.49
N PRO A 226 21.38 1.01 -4.76
CA PRO A 226 22.18 2.19 -4.49
C PRO A 226 21.61 3.48 -5.07
N ASP A 227 21.07 3.42 -6.28
CA ASP A 227 20.43 4.55 -6.95
C ASP A 227 19.21 5.05 -6.19
N LEU A 228 18.36 4.14 -5.69
CA LEU A 228 17.19 4.53 -4.90
C LEU A 228 17.63 5.18 -3.58
N LYS A 229 18.62 4.62 -2.87
CA LYS A 229 19.17 5.22 -1.66
C LYS A 229 19.74 6.62 -1.91
N LEU A 230 20.41 6.83 -3.04
CA LEU A 230 20.91 8.13 -3.44
C LEU A 230 19.79 9.14 -3.68
N GLU A 231 18.76 8.73 -4.41
CA GLU A 231 17.67 9.63 -4.78
C GLU A 231 16.77 10.00 -3.59
N ILE A 232 16.57 9.09 -2.63
CA ILE A 232 15.92 9.41 -1.34
C ILE A 232 16.66 10.54 -0.61
N ARG A 233 18.00 10.58 -0.68
CA ARG A 233 18.80 11.66 -0.07
C ARG A 233 18.75 12.97 -0.86
N ARG A 234 18.32 12.96 -2.11
CA ARG A 234 18.45 14.08 -3.04
C ARG A 234 17.10 14.52 -3.62
N ARG A 235 16.75 14.01 -4.80
CA ARG A 235 15.63 14.51 -5.60
C ARG A 235 14.27 13.97 -5.17
N LEU A 236 14.23 12.81 -4.50
CA LEU A 236 12.98 12.18 -4.05
C LEU A 236 12.69 12.38 -2.56
N GLN A 237 13.53 13.14 -1.84
CA GLN A 237 13.39 13.31 -0.40
C GLN A 237 12.04 13.88 0.05
N ASP A 238 11.35 14.64 -0.80
CA ASP A 238 10.09 15.31 -0.50
C ASP A 238 8.86 14.51 -0.99
N ARG A 239 9.05 13.27 -1.49
CA ARG A 239 7.96 12.44 -2.04
C ARG A 239 7.96 11.00 -1.58
N VAL A 240 9.04 10.56 -0.93
CA VAL A 240 9.13 9.21 -0.39
C VAL A 240 8.48 9.15 0.98
N MET A 241 7.60 8.19 1.18
CA MET A 241 6.87 7.96 2.42
C MET A 241 7.19 6.59 2.99
N PHE A 242 7.12 6.47 4.31
CA PHE A 242 7.33 5.23 5.04
C PHE A 242 6.11 4.31 4.93
N GLY A 243 6.37 3.02 4.74
CA GLY A 243 5.43 1.93 4.89
C GLY A 243 6.12 0.76 5.59
N ALA A 244 5.50 0.19 6.61
CA ALA A 244 6.11 -0.89 7.38
C ALA A 244 5.81 -2.28 6.83
N ASP A 245 4.65 -2.48 6.21
CA ASP A 245 4.14 -3.83 5.89
C ASP A 245 3.90 -4.68 7.17
N TYR A 246 3.52 -4.01 8.27
CA TYR A 246 3.15 -4.71 9.50
C TYR A 246 1.92 -5.62 9.23
N PRO A 247 1.82 -6.82 9.77
CA PRO A 247 2.70 -7.45 10.77
C PRO A 247 3.86 -8.26 10.15
N LEU A 248 4.13 -8.19 8.86
CA LEU A 248 5.24 -8.89 8.21
C LEU A 248 6.60 -8.39 8.69
N LEU A 249 6.73 -7.07 8.82
CA LEU A 249 7.92 -6.40 9.37
C LEU A 249 7.54 -5.65 10.64
N GLY A 250 8.31 -5.87 11.71
CA GLY A 250 8.12 -5.14 12.97
C GLY A 250 8.73 -3.74 12.92
N TYR A 251 8.03 -2.76 13.53
CA TYR A 251 8.45 -1.35 13.53
C TYR A 251 9.83 -1.12 14.13
N GLU A 252 10.14 -1.72 15.28
CA GLU A 252 11.44 -1.53 15.96
C GLU A 252 12.61 -1.84 15.02
N ARG A 253 12.55 -3.01 14.37
CA ARG A 253 13.56 -3.44 13.41
C ARG A 253 13.65 -2.49 12.23
N LEU A 254 12.50 -2.19 11.61
CA LEU A 254 12.48 -1.42 10.37
C LEU A 254 12.93 0.02 10.58
N LEU A 255 12.52 0.65 11.70
CA LEU A 255 12.98 1.99 12.08
C LEU A 255 14.47 2.00 12.41
N GLY A 256 14.99 0.93 13.04
CA GLY A 256 16.42 0.74 13.22
C GLY A 256 17.18 0.64 11.90
N ASP A 257 16.64 -0.09 10.93
CA ASP A 257 17.22 -0.22 9.59
C ASP A 257 17.23 1.14 8.85
N TRP A 258 16.14 1.93 8.92
CA TRP A 258 16.11 3.28 8.33
C TRP A 258 17.16 4.21 8.94
N LYS A 259 17.32 4.21 10.26
CA LYS A 259 18.34 5.00 10.96
C LYS A 259 19.76 4.55 10.60
N GLY A 260 19.93 3.24 10.42
CA GLY A 260 21.24 2.62 10.10
C GLY A 260 21.75 2.93 8.67
N GLU A 261 20.88 3.40 7.75
CA GLU A 261 21.28 3.76 6.38
C GLU A 261 22.04 5.09 6.27
N GLY A 262 22.19 5.84 7.36
CA GLY A 262 22.94 7.09 7.38
C GLY A 262 22.27 8.24 6.60
N TYR A 263 20.95 8.25 6.53
CA TYR A 263 20.19 9.43 6.11
C TYR A 263 20.31 10.53 7.18
N GLY A 264 20.38 11.80 6.76
CA GLY A 264 20.31 12.93 7.68
C GLY A 264 18.95 12.99 8.41
N GLU A 265 18.93 13.60 9.60
CA GLU A 265 17.71 13.71 10.43
C GLU A 265 16.54 14.35 9.67
N ASP A 266 16.81 15.39 8.85
CA ASP A 266 15.78 16.04 8.04
C ASP A 266 15.15 15.08 7.00
N VAL A 267 15.96 14.27 6.33
CA VAL A 267 15.46 13.28 5.35
C VAL A 267 14.68 12.17 6.05
N LEU A 268 15.15 11.70 7.21
CA LEU A 268 14.42 10.70 8.00
C LEU A 268 13.07 11.23 8.47
N ASP A 269 13.02 12.47 8.96
CA ASP A 269 11.77 13.09 9.40
C ASP A 269 10.80 13.28 8.22
N LYS A 270 11.29 13.66 7.04
CA LYS A 270 10.47 13.71 5.81
C LYS A 270 9.87 12.35 5.48
N VAL A 271 10.70 11.31 5.40
CA VAL A 271 10.25 9.96 5.02
C VAL A 271 9.29 9.37 6.05
N LEU A 272 9.59 9.51 7.34
CA LEU A 272 8.83 8.89 8.43
C LEU A 272 7.55 9.67 8.79
N HIS A 273 7.44 10.94 8.42
CA HIS A 273 6.36 11.80 8.87
C HIS A 273 5.94 12.88 7.86
N ARG A 274 6.79 13.89 7.58
CA ARG A 274 6.35 15.13 6.90
C ARG A 274 5.81 14.92 5.50
N ASN A 275 6.36 13.98 4.73
CA ASN A 275 5.87 13.70 3.38
C ASN A 275 4.47 13.09 3.42
N ALA A 276 4.20 12.21 4.38
CA ALA A 276 2.86 11.65 4.56
C ALA A 276 1.87 12.72 5.04
N GLU A 277 2.26 13.65 5.91
CA GLU A 277 1.43 14.81 6.27
C GLU A 277 1.11 15.67 5.04
N ALA A 278 2.12 16.02 4.24
CA ALA A 278 1.93 16.79 3.03
C ALA A 278 1.02 16.08 2.02
N PHE A 279 1.20 14.78 1.87
CA PHE A 279 0.31 13.95 1.05
C PHE A 279 -1.14 13.99 1.56
N LEU A 280 -1.37 13.73 2.85
CA LEU A 280 -2.71 13.76 3.45
C LEU A 280 -3.37 15.13 3.32
N ALA A 281 -2.62 16.21 3.56
CA ALA A 281 -3.10 17.59 3.38
C ALA A 281 -3.50 17.86 1.91
N SER A 282 -2.80 17.28 0.93
CA SER A 282 -3.12 17.43 -0.50
C SER A 282 -4.46 16.78 -0.90
N LEU A 283 -4.96 15.83 -0.10
CA LEU A 283 -6.26 15.22 -0.31
C LEU A 283 -7.43 16.12 0.17
N GLY A 284 -7.12 17.21 0.91
CA GLY A 284 -8.14 18.11 1.49
C GLY A 284 -8.89 17.48 2.68
N ARG A 285 -8.23 16.57 3.39
CA ARG A 285 -8.81 15.83 4.52
C ARG A 285 -7.94 15.98 5.77
#